data_fe92681b31903ef90b6b41ddcf1d29c2
#
_entry.id   fe92681b31903ef90b6b41ddcf1d29c2
#
_cell.length_a   1.000
_cell.length_b   1.000
_cell.length_c   1.000
_cell.angle_alpha   90.00
_cell.angle_beta   90.00
_cell.angle_gamma   90.00
#
_symmetry.space_group_name_H-M   'P 1'
#
loop_
_entity.id
_entity.type
_entity.pdbx_description
1 polymer ?
#
loop_
_entity_poly.entity_id
_entity_poly.type
_entity_poly.pdbx_seq_one_letter_code
_entity_poly.pdbx_strand_id
1 'polypeptide(L)'
;MFRRLSVALAASMLMAGTAYADPIEGNWKTEAGSTAQISPCGSAFCIKLVSGSHSGKQIGKLSASGGNYRGTITDPANDKTYKGKASVSGGNLSLSGCVLGGLICRSQNWKKL
;
A
#
# COMPACT_ATOMS: atom_id res chain seq x y z
N MET A 1 -39.45 -27.32 2.30
CA MET A 1 -39.08 -27.09 2.26
C MET A 1 -38.13 -26.53 1.97
N PHE A 2 -37.75 -26.41 1.48
CA PHE A 2 -36.97 -26.00 1.15
C PHE A 2 -36.48 -24.95 1.32
N ARG A 3 -36.61 -24.43 1.58
CA ARG A 3 -36.32 -23.50 1.79
C ARG A 3 -35.29 -23.32 2.37
N ARG A 4 -34.90 -23.55 2.90
CA ARG A 4 -34.03 -23.40 3.57
C ARG A 4 -32.82 -23.19 3.01
N LEU A 5 -32.52 -23.44 2.20
CA LEU A 5 -31.44 -23.34 1.56
C LEU A 5 -30.98 -22.03 1.41
N SER A 6 -31.70 -21.18 1.32
CA SER A 6 -31.37 -19.88 1.07
C SER A 6 -30.44 -19.31 2.02
N VAL A 7 -30.38 -19.79 3.11
CA VAL A 7 -29.55 -19.28 4.06
C VAL A 7 -28.14 -19.30 3.71
N ALA A 8 -27.73 -20.26 3.10
CA ALA A 8 -26.37 -20.40 2.81
C ALA A 8 -25.88 -19.32 1.99
N LEU A 9 -26.71 -18.79 1.17
CA LEU A 9 -26.32 -17.78 0.39
C LEU A 9 -25.86 -16.63 1.09
N ALA A 10 -26.53 -16.24 2.05
CA ALA A 10 -26.24 -15.05 2.73
C ALA A 10 -24.87 -15.09 3.29
N ALA A 11 -24.51 -16.20 3.71
CA ALA A 11 -23.22 -16.31 4.33
C ALA A 11 -22.14 -16.03 3.36
N SER A 12 -22.28 -16.50 2.18
CA SER A 12 -21.20 -16.34 1.28
C SER A 12 -21.02 -14.91 0.93
N MET A 13 -22.05 -14.15 0.91
CA MET A 13 -21.88 -12.82 0.58
C MET A 13 -21.10 -12.10 1.56
N LEU A 14 -21.30 -12.33 2.77
CA LEU A 14 -20.60 -11.64 3.76
C LEU A 14 -19.16 -11.77 3.63
N MET A 15 -18.72 -12.91 3.37
CA MET A 15 -17.36 -13.09 3.32
C MET A 15 -16.74 -12.37 2.23
N ALA A 16 -17.38 -12.26 1.17
CA ALA A 16 -16.82 -11.63 0.05
C ALA A 16 -16.44 -10.22 0.36
N GLY A 17 -17.13 -9.56 1.21
CA GLY A 17 -16.84 -8.18 1.42
C GLY A 17 -15.77 -7.91 2.40
N THR A 18 -15.38 -8.86 3.15
CA THR A 18 -14.57 -8.50 4.26
C THR A 18 -13.17 -8.83 4.19
N ALA A 19 -12.80 -9.71 3.41
CA ALA A 19 -11.56 -10.27 3.67
C ALA A 19 -10.45 -9.84 2.83
N TYR A 20 -10.62 -8.85 2.11
CA TYR A 20 -9.70 -8.74 1.05
C TYR A 20 -8.86 -7.54 0.97
N ALA A 21 -8.72 -6.84 2.05
CA ALA A 21 -7.75 -5.77 2.10
C ALA A 21 -6.38 -6.40 2.08
N ASP A 22 -5.54 -5.95 1.19
CA ASP A 22 -4.18 -6.40 1.14
C ASP A 22 -3.43 -5.82 2.35
N PRO A 23 -2.45 -6.51 2.90
CA PRO A 23 -1.71 -6.00 4.05
C PRO A 23 -1.10 -4.62 3.88
N ILE A 24 -0.80 -4.22 2.66
CA ILE A 24 -0.23 -2.90 2.44
C ILE A 24 -1.28 -1.80 2.45
N GLU A 25 -2.56 -2.14 2.30
CA GLU A 25 -3.61 -1.12 2.27
C GLU A 25 -3.85 -0.50 3.63
N GLY A 26 -4.13 0.77 3.63
CA GLY A 26 -4.49 1.50 4.83
C GLY A 26 -3.67 2.75 5.01
N ASN A 27 -3.67 3.25 6.23
CA ASN A 27 -2.95 4.47 6.57
C ASN A 27 -1.68 4.14 7.33
N TRP A 28 -0.63 4.83 6.97
CA TRP A 28 0.69 4.58 7.54
C TRP A 28 1.33 5.89 7.98
N LYS A 29 2.04 5.86 9.09
CA LYS A 29 2.79 7.01 9.56
C LYS A 29 4.17 6.95 8.94
N THR A 30 4.53 7.98 8.19
CA THR A 30 5.83 8.04 7.54
C THR A 30 6.91 8.47 8.53
N GLU A 31 8.16 8.34 8.15
CA GLU A 31 9.26 8.79 9.02
C GLU A 31 9.25 10.30 9.22
N ALA A 32 8.73 11.04 8.28
CA ALA A 32 8.61 12.48 8.41
C ALA A 32 7.42 12.89 9.28
N GLY A 33 6.61 11.95 9.70
CA GLY A 33 5.47 12.25 10.57
C GLY A 33 4.16 12.50 9.84
N SER A 34 4.15 12.47 8.53
CA SER A 34 2.91 12.63 7.77
C SER A 34 2.17 11.29 7.68
N THR A 35 0.95 11.32 7.21
CA THR A 35 0.16 10.12 6.98
C THR A 35 0.13 9.82 5.49
N ALA A 36 0.46 8.59 5.14
CA ALA A 36 0.35 8.10 3.78
C ALA A 36 -0.80 7.10 3.72
N GLN A 37 -1.62 7.24 2.70
CA GLN A 37 -2.73 6.32 2.49
C GLN A 37 -2.41 5.45 1.29
N ILE A 38 -2.49 4.14 1.47
CA ILE A 38 -2.26 3.19 0.39
C ILE A 38 -3.58 2.51 0.07
N SER A 39 -3.98 2.59 -1.18
CA SER A 39 -5.26 2.06 -1.63
C SER A 39 -5.13 1.46 -3.03
N PRO A 40 -6.03 0.58 -3.40
CA PRO A 40 -6.00 -0.01 -4.74
C PRO A 40 -6.19 1.05 -5.81
N CYS A 41 -5.43 0.93 -6.88
CA CYS A 41 -5.62 1.75 -8.06
C CYS A 41 -5.37 0.86 -9.28
N GLY A 42 -6.46 0.32 -9.83
CA GLY A 42 -6.37 -0.69 -10.86
C GLY A 42 -5.81 -1.97 -10.27
N SER A 43 -4.84 -2.55 -10.91
CA SER A 43 -4.20 -3.77 -10.42
C SER A 43 -3.03 -3.48 -9.50
N ALA A 44 -2.82 -2.23 -9.15
CA ALA A 44 -1.71 -1.82 -8.32
C ALA A 44 -2.21 -1.13 -7.05
N PHE A 45 -1.29 -0.66 -6.23
CA PHE A 45 -1.58 0.10 -5.03
C PHE A 45 -0.93 1.47 -5.16
N CYS A 46 -1.71 2.52 -4.97
CA CYS A 46 -1.19 3.88 -5.04
C CYS A 46 -0.98 4.42 -3.64
N ILE A 47 0.08 5.18 -3.47
CA ILE A 47 0.44 5.80 -2.21
C ILE A 47 0.22 7.30 -2.32
N LYS A 48 -0.61 7.85 -1.45
CA LYS A 48 -0.90 9.26 -1.46
C LYS A 48 -0.68 9.84 -0.08
N LEU A 49 -0.01 10.97 0.00
CA LEU A 49 0.12 11.67 1.26
C LEU A 49 -1.19 12.40 1.55
N VAL A 50 -1.72 12.21 2.73
CA VAL A 50 -2.98 12.82 3.13
C VAL A 50 -2.82 13.83 4.26
N SER A 51 -1.61 14.05 4.73
CA SER A 51 -1.31 15.09 5.70
C SER A 51 0.11 15.59 5.48
N GLY A 52 0.48 16.66 6.15
CA GLY A 52 1.80 17.25 6.06
C GLY A 52 1.93 18.22 4.89
N SER A 53 3.14 18.70 4.68
CA SER A 53 3.38 19.77 3.70
C SER A 53 3.17 19.32 2.26
N HIS A 54 3.18 18.03 2.01
CA HIS A 54 2.97 17.49 0.66
C HIS A 54 1.62 16.77 0.52
N SER A 55 0.66 17.12 1.37
CA SER A 55 -0.66 16.51 1.34
C SER A 55 -1.28 16.62 -0.04
N GLY A 56 -1.86 15.53 -0.51
CA GLY A 56 -2.49 15.47 -1.82
C GLY A 56 -1.60 14.88 -2.91
N LYS A 57 -0.31 14.73 -2.68
CA LYS A 57 0.57 14.19 -3.71
C LYS A 57 0.55 12.67 -3.70
N GLN A 58 0.49 12.08 -4.89
CA GLN A 58 0.68 10.66 -5.04
C GLN A 58 2.19 10.44 -5.11
N ILE A 59 2.71 9.62 -4.20
CA ILE A 59 4.14 9.40 -4.09
C ILE A 59 4.57 7.98 -4.38
N GLY A 60 3.69 7.16 -4.85
CA GLY A 60 4.08 5.80 -5.22
C GLY A 60 3.00 5.02 -5.88
N LYS A 61 3.43 4.00 -6.61
CA LYS A 61 2.53 3.05 -7.23
C LYS A 61 3.27 1.72 -7.25
N LEU A 62 2.74 0.74 -6.55
CA LEU A 62 3.38 -0.54 -6.36
C LEU A 62 2.45 -1.69 -6.75
N SER A 63 3.01 -2.76 -7.24
CA SER A 63 2.27 -3.97 -7.56
C SER A 63 2.81 -5.13 -6.74
N ALA A 64 1.95 -6.05 -6.38
CA ALA A 64 2.36 -7.23 -5.63
C ALA A 64 3.29 -8.08 -6.48
N SER A 65 4.34 -8.59 -5.86
CA SER A 65 5.35 -9.36 -6.55
C SER A 65 5.97 -10.37 -5.58
N GLY A 66 5.50 -11.61 -5.62
CA GLY A 66 6.10 -12.68 -4.82
C GLY A 66 6.12 -12.44 -3.32
N GLY A 67 5.06 -11.91 -2.78
CA GLY A 67 5.01 -11.65 -1.34
C GLY A 67 5.49 -10.27 -0.95
N ASN A 68 6.09 -9.55 -1.86
CA ASN A 68 6.53 -8.18 -1.64
C ASN A 68 5.86 -7.29 -2.68
N TYR A 69 6.32 -6.06 -2.81
CA TYR A 69 5.74 -5.10 -3.73
C TYR A 69 6.84 -4.39 -4.49
N ARG A 70 6.59 -4.06 -5.75
CA ARG A 70 7.54 -3.35 -6.60
C ARG A 70 6.84 -2.34 -7.47
N GLY A 71 7.51 -1.27 -7.77
CA GLY A 71 6.97 -0.24 -8.63
C GLY A 71 7.82 1.01 -8.59
N THR A 72 7.19 2.15 -8.36
CA THR A 72 7.88 3.42 -8.34
C THR A 72 7.55 4.20 -7.08
N ILE A 73 8.51 4.97 -6.60
CA ILE A 73 8.37 5.85 -5.45
C ILE A 73 8.86 7.22 -5.89
N THR A 74 8.10 8.25 -5.56
CA THR A 74 8.45 9.62 -5.90
C THR A 74 8.74 10.40 -4.63
N ASP A 75 9.86 11.09 -4.61
CA ASP A 75 10.21 11.96 -3.51
C ASP A 75 9.37 13.24 -3.67
N PRO A 76 8.49 13.57 -2.73
CA PRO A 76 7.60 14.71 -2.88
C PRO A 76 8.31 16.05 -2.81
N ALA A 77 9.52 16.09 -2.27
CA ALA A 77 10.24 17.35 -2.12
C ALA A 77 10.84 17.82 -3.45
N ASN A 78 11.18 16.90 -4.33
CA ASN A 78 11.80 17.27 -5.59
C ASN A 78 11.17 16.60 -6.81
N ASP A 79 10.13 15.81 -6.59
CA ASP A 79 9.40 15.10 -7.63
C ASP A 79 10.25 14.11 -8.44
N LYS A 80 11.35 13.66 -7.88
CA LYS A 80 12.13 12.62 -8.53
C LYS A 80 11.54 11.26 -8.24
N THR A 81 11.48 10.42 -9.25
CA THR A 81 10.90 9.09 -9.16
C THR A 81 11.98 8.03 -9.22
N TYR A 82 11.88 7.07 -8.33
CA TYR A 82 12.84 5.99 -8.21
C TYR A 82 12.16 4.63 -8.35
N LYS A 83 12.91 3.59 -8.60
CA LYS A 83 12.37 2.26 -8.53
C LYS A 83 12.06 1.98 -7.07
N GLY A 84 10.87 1.47 -6.81
CA GLY A 84 10.40 1.26 -5.46
C GLY A 84 10.24 -0.21 -5.12
N LYS A 85 10.52 -0.54 -3.87
CA LYS A 85 10.27 -1.86 -3.33
C LYS A 85 9.64 -1.67 -1.96
N ALA A 86 8.78 -2.58 -1.59
CA ALA A 86 8.18 -2.54 -0.27
C ALA A 86 7.90 -3.93 0.27
N SER A 87 7.94 -4.06 1.59
CA SER A 87 7.54 -5.28 2.26
C SER A 87 6.78 -4.93 3.53
N VAL A 88 5.80 -5.74 3.88
CA VAL A 88 4.99 -5.52 5.06
C VAL A 88 5.25 -6.64 6.05
N SER A 89 5.46 -6.28 7.31
CA SER A 89 5.63 -7.24 8.38
C SER A 89 4.87 -6.72 9.59
N GLY A 90 3.71 -7.30 9.84
CA GLY A 90 2.86 -6.84 10.92
C GLY A 90 2.48 -5.39 10.72
N GLY A 91 2.72 -4.59 11.71
CA GLY A 91 2.40 -3.16 11.63
C GLY A 91 3.51 -2.30 11.04
N ASN A 92 4.48 -2.90 10.36
CA ASN A 92 5.59 -2.18 9.77
C ASN A 92 5.62 -2.33 8.26
N LEU A 93 5.90 -1.24 7.59
CA LEU A 93 6.07 -1.23 6.14
C LEU A 93 7.49 -0.72 5.86
N SER A 94 8.30 -1.54 5.22
CA SER A 94 9.62 -1.14 4.78
C SER A 94 9.52 -0.72 3.33
N LEU A 95 9.92 0.49 3.03
CA LEU A 95 9.79 1.06 1.70
C LEU A 95 11.16 1.54 1.24
N SER A 96 11.57 1.17 0.04
CA SER A 96 12.87 1.56 -0.50
C SER A 96 12.74 2.18 -1.87
N GLY A 97 13.44 3.28 -2.09
CA GLY A 97 13.60 3.86 -3.42
C GLY A 97 15.03 3.65 -3.88
N CYS A 98 15.21 3.16 -5.08
CA CYS A 98 16.51 2.77 -5.58
C CYS A 98 16.87 3.43 -6.92
N VAL A 99 18.15 3.67 -7.13
CA VAL A 99 18.69 4.20 -8.39
C VAL A 99 19.81 3.30 -8.90
N LEU A 100 20.30 3.58 -10.06
CA LEU A 100 21.40 2.84 -10.69
C LEU A 100 21.12 1.32 -10.75
N GLY A 101 19.95 0.98 -11.25
CA GLY A 101 19.60 -0.43 -11.41
C GLY A 101 19.43 -1.18 -10.10
N GLY A 102 19.24 -0.48 -9.01
CA GLY A 102 19.05 -1.12 -7.72
C GLY A 102 20.30 -1.15 -6.86
N LEU A 103 21.38 -0.55 -7.32
CA LEU A 103 22.62 -0.56 -6.56
C LEU A 103 22.60 0.36 -5.36
N ILE A 104 21.89 1.48 -5.45
CA ILE A 104 21.83 2.44 -4.37
C ILE A 104 20.37 2.61 -3.96
N CYS A 105 20.06 2.27 -2.73
CA CYS A 105 18.70 2.34 -2.21
C CYS A 105 18.67 3.14 -0.92
N ARG A 106 17.55 3.85 -0.70
CA ARG A 106 17.27 4.47 0.57
C ARG A 106 15.97 3.89 1.08
N SER A 107 15.95 3.51 2.33
CA SER A 107 14.81 2.85 2.93
C SER A 107 14.20 3.67 4.04
N GLN A 108 12.89 3.51 4.21
CA GLN A 108 12.15 4.06 5.32
C GLN A 108 11.30 2.97 5.93
N ASN A 109 10.99 3.14 7.21
CA ASN A 109 10.05 2.26 7.87
C ASN A 109 8.85 3.09 8.30
N TRP A 110 7.68 2.66 7.87
CA TRP A 110 6.43 3.32 8.22
C TRP A 110 5.65 2.44 9.18
N LYS A 111 4.82 3.05 9.99
CA LYS A 111 4.05 2.33 10.99
C LYS A 111 2.57 2.37 10.66
N LYS A 112 1.91 1.25 10.84
CA LYS A 112 0.48 1.16 10.59
C LYS A 112 -0.28 2.02 11.60
N LEU A 113 -1.21 2.80 11.12
CA LEU A 113 -2.06 3.61 11.96
C LEU A 113 -3.39 2.93 12.28
#